data_04a44828e8606d20936c93f3fe324da2
#
_entry.id   04a44828e8606d20936c93f3fe324da2
#
_cell.length_a   1.000
_cell.length_b   1.000
_cell.length_c   1.000
_cell.angle_alpha   90.00
_cell.angle_beta   90.00
_cell.angle_gamma   90.00
#
_symmetry.space_group_name_H-M   'P 1'
#
loop_
_entity.id
_entity.type
_entity.pdbx_description
1 polymer ?
#
loop_
_entity_poly.entity_id
_entity_poly.type
_entity_poly.pdbx_seq_one_letter_code
_entity_poly.pdbx_strand_id
1 'polypeptide(L)'
;MSNGMIGRAVAVAATAFLCASRIAAADTIYVSNEKDNTITVVDGATLTPIKTIPVGQRPRGILLSKDEKSLYICASDSDHIEVLDLATEKVVRTLPSGADPEYFALDPTGKLLYVANEDNNLVTVVDIDRGAVVTEIPVGVEPEGMGLSPNGKYLVNTSETTNMAHVIDTVKREVVANVLVDSRPRRAVWTADGAQFWVSAEIGGTVSVVDAGKYQILKRITFAVPGVPSEAIQPVGIAITRDRRLAFVALGPANRVAVINAQSYEVVRYLLVGQRVWSLAFNPDQTRLYTTNGVSNDISVIDIGALKVIKSIPVGQLPWGVVSRP
;
A
#
# COMPACT_ATOMS: atom_id res chain seq x y z
N MET A 1 8.13 -86.18 12.27
CA MET A 1 7.67 -84.98 12.98
C MET A 1 8.33 -83.80 12.36
N SER A 2 7.61 -83.08 11.46
CA SER A 2 8.15 -81.98 10.64
C SER A 2 7.43 -80.71 11.06
N ASN A 3 8.14 -79.77 11.64
CA ASN A 3 7.66 -78.43 11.98
C ASN A 3 7.87 -77.50 10.81
N GLY A 4 6.76 -77.12 10.17
CA GLY A 4 6.79 -76.01 9.15
C GLY A 4 6.73 -74.65 9.79
N MET A 5 7.73 -73.81 9.55
CA MET A 5 7.73 -72.38 9.88
C MET A 5 7.10 -71.60 8.74
N ILE A 6 5.97 -70.94 9.04
CA ILE A 6 5.29 -70.00 8.15
C ILE A 6 5.91 -68.61 8.36
N GLY A 7 6.70 -68.17 7.39
CA GLY A 7 7.22 -66.78 7.37
C GLY A 7 6.11 -65.82 6.95
N ARG A 8 5.78 -64.85 7.81
CA ARG A 8 4.94 -63.69 7.50
C ARG A 8 5.80 -62.60 6.83
N ALA A 9 5.51 -62.33 5.57
CA ALA A 9 6.05 -61.16 4.87
C ALA A 9 5.25 -59.91 5.31
N VAL A 10 5.94 -58.93 5.87
CA VAL A 10 5.39 -57.62 6.18
C VAL A 10 5.65 -56.74 4.97
N ALA A 11 4.59 -56.34 4.27
CA ALA A 11 4.65 -55.37 3.18
C ALA A 11 4.64 -53.96 3.79
N VAL A 12 5.75 -53.23 3.66
CA VAL A 12 5.84 -51.81 4.02
C VAL A 12 5.35 -51.01 2.81
N ALA A 13 4.16 -50.42 2.95
CA ALA A 13 3.64 -49.46 1.96
C ALA A 13 4.31 -48.10 2.18
N ALA A 14 5.19 -47.74 1.29
CA ALA A 14 5.78 -46.38 1.26
C ALA A 14 4.74 -45.41 0.65
N THR A 15 4.14 -44.58 1.50
CA THR A 15 3.26 -43.50 1.09
C THR A 15 4.12 -42.31 0.64
N ALA A 16 4.27 -42.16 -0.68
CA ALA A 16 4.92 -40.99 -1.24
C ALA A 16 4.01 -39.75 -1.06
N PHE A 17 4.36 -38.85 -0.15
CA PHE A 17 3.77 -37.52 -0.07
C PHE A 17 4.23 -36.72 -1.30
N LEU A 18 3.37 -36.62 -2.31
CA LEU A 18 3.51 -35.61 -3.36
C LEU A 18 3.25 -34.25 -2.72
N CYS A 19 4.32 -33.54 -2.40
CA CYS A 19 4.26 -32.11 -2.13
C CYS A 19 3.93 -31.42 -3.46
N ALA A 20 2.64 -31.24 -3.76
CA ALA A 20 2.22 -30.36 -4.84
C ALA A 20 2.65 -28.95 -4.46
N SER A 21 3.80 -28.50 -4.99
CA SER A 21 4.16 -27.09 -5.00
C SER A 21 3.02 -26.35 -5.70
N ARG A 22 2.19 -25.64 -4.95
CA ARG A 22 1.28 -24.65 -5.52
C ARG A 22 2.18 -23.66 -6.29
N ILE A 23 2.12 -23.71 -7.60
CA ILE A 23 2.62 -22.64 -8.44
C ILE A 23 1.74 -21.45 -8.02
N ALA A 24 2.31 -20.54 -7.25
CA ALA A 24 1.65 -19.27 -6.95
C ALA A 24 1.33 -18.64 -8.31
N ALA A 25 0.07 -18.24 -8.50
CA ALA A 25 -0.28 -17.51 -9.71
C ALA A 25 0.68 -16.32 -9.84
N ALA A 26 1.28 -16.17 -11.01
CA ALA A 26 2.24 -15.13 -11.26
C ALA A 26 1.51 -13.78 -11.16
N ASP A 27 1.84 -12.98 -10.15
CA ASP A 27 1.28 -11.64 -10.02
C ASP A 27 1.92 -10.68 -11.03
N THR A 28 1.16 -9.67 -11.43
CA THR A 28 1.63 -8.55 -12.25
C THR A 28 1.74 -7.33 -11.35
N ILE A 29 2.91 -6.70 -11.34
CA ILE A 29 3.21 -5.54 -10.50
C ILE A 29 3.20 -4.28 -11.37
N TYR A 30 2.51 -3.24 -10.91
CA TYR A 30 2.48 -1.92 -11.55
C TYR A 30 3.13 -0.90 -10.63
N VAL A 31 4.01 -0.08 -11.19
CA VAL A 31 4.77 0.94 -10.48
C VAL A 31 4.65 2.27 -11.20
N SER A 32 4.16 3.31 -10.52
CA SER A 32 4.18 4.67 -11.07
C SER A 32 5.56 5.28 -10.93
N ASN A 33 6.05 5.88 -12.02
CA ASN A 33 7.34 6.55 -12.08
C ASN A 33 7.11 8.05 -12.27
N GLU A 34 7.24 8.77 -11.18
CA GLU A 34 6.83 10.16 -11.05
C GLU A 34 7.51 11.09 -12.06
N LYS A 35 8.83 10.92 -12.25
CA LYS A 35 9.63 11.76 -13.15
C LYS A 35 9.53 11.37 -14.63
N ASP A 36 9.32 10.10 -14.91
CA ASP A 36 9.26 9.60 -16.29
C ASP A 36 7.84 9.71 -16.88
N ASN A 37 6.82 10.02 -16.07
CA ASN A 37 5.43 10.04 -16.50
C ASN A 37 4.98 8.69 -17.08
N THR A 38 5.31 7.60 -16.39
CA THR A 38 5.07 6.24 -16.87
C THR A 38 4.62 5.30 -15.75
N ILE A 39 4.05 4.17 -16.16
CA ILE A 39 3.86 2.97 -15.34
C ILE A 39 4.82 1.90 -15.81
N THR A 40 5.70 1.39 -14.93
CA THR A 40 6.47 0.18 -15.20
C THR A 40 5.63 -1.05 -14.83
N VAL A 41 5.57 -2.02 -15.74
CA VAL A 41 4.94 -3.33 -15.51
C VAL A 41 6.02 -4.36 -15.27
N VAL A 42 5.91 -5.10 -14.18
CA VAL A 42 6.87 -6.13 -13.77
C VAL A 42 6.18 -7.48 -13.65
N ASP A 43 6.78 -8.52 -14.20
CA ASP A 43 6.35 -9.91 -14.02
C ASP A 43 6.75 -10.39 -12.62
N GLY A 44 5.75 -10.75 -11.82
CA GLY A 44 5.97 -11.18 -10.43
C GLY A 44 6.53 -12.59 -10.29
N ALA A 45 6.47 -13.45 -11.35
CA ALA A 45 7.09 -14.76 -11.31
C ALA A 45 8.60 -14.68 -11.56
N THR A 46 9.00 -13.97 -12.60
CA THR A 46 10.40 -13.81 -12.99
C THR A 46 11.09 -12.65 -12.27
N LEU A 47 10.31 -11.74 -11.70
CA LEU A 47 10.77 -10.50 -11.07
C LEU A 47 11.62 -9.66 -12.03
N THR A 48 11.11 -9.47 -13.25
CA THR A 48 11.75 -8.69 -14.32
C THR A 48 10.77 -7.67 -14.89
N PRO A 49 11.22 -6.44 -15.23
CA PRO A 49 10.38 -5.50 -15.95
C PRO A 49 9.99 -6.08 -17.32
N ILE A 50 8.71 -5.93 -17.68
CA ILE A 50 8.17 -6.39 -18.96
C ILE A 50 8.10 -5.22 -19.94
N LYS A 51 7.60 -4.08 -19.47
CA LYS A 51 7.33 -2.90 -20.29
C LYS A 51 7.16 -1.65 -19.46
N THR A 52 7.07 -0.52 -20.17
CA THR A 52 6.72 0.79 -19.62
C THR A 52 5.59 1.39 -20.43
N ILE A 53 4.57 1.92 -19.74
CA ILE A 53 3.36 2.52 -20.35
C ILE A 53 3.39 4.02 -20.06
N PRO A 54 3.34 4.91 -21.07
CA PRO A 54 3.25 6.34 -20.86
C PRO A 54 1.88 6.73 -20.29
N VAL A 55 1.87 7.68 -19.34
CA VAL A 55 0.68 8.20 -18.65
C VAL A 55 0.80 9.71 -18.46
N GLY A 56 -0.14 10.34 -17.75
CA GLY A 56 -0.13 11.76 -17.44
C GLY A 56 1.04 12.18 -16.56
N GLN A 57 1.15 13.50 -16.34
CA GLN A 57 2.31 14.09 -15.67
C GLN A 57 2.30 13.81 -14.16
N ARG A 58 3.47 13.50 -13.61
CA ARG A 58 3.72 13.21 -12.20
C ARG A 58 2.76 12.15 -11.64
N PRO A 59 2.77 10.90 -12.20
CA PRO A 59 1.90 9.84 -11.70
C PRO A 59 2.34 9.41 -10.29
N ARG A 60 1.44 9.58 -9.31
CA ARG A 60 1.67 9.25 -7.90
C ARG A 60 0.86 8.04 -7.46
N GLY A 61 -0.25 8.27 -6.74
CA GLY A 61 -1.11 7.20 -6.28
C GLY A 61 -1.65 6.36 -7.42
N ILE A 62 -1.60 5.04 -7.29
CA ILE A 62 -2.19 4.08 -8.23
C ILE A 62 -3.04 3.07 -7.48
N LEU A 63 -4.15 2.65 -8.09
CA LEU A 63 -5.10 1.72 -7.49
C LEU A 63 -5.80 0.89 -8.57
N LEU A 64 -5.91 -0.41 -8.36
CA LEU A 64 -6.68 -1.28 -9.25
C LEU A 64 -8.19 -1.05 -9.08
N SER A 65 -8.93 -1.12 -10.18
CA SER A 65 -10.37 -1.24 -10.13
C SER A 65 -10.78 -2.53 -9.42
N LYS A 66 -12.02 -2.61 -8.94
CA LYS A 66 -12.49 -3.77 -8.18
C LYS A 66 -12.49 -5.08 -9.00
N ASP A 67 -12.67 -4.98 -10.30
CA ASP A 67 -12.62 -6.11 -11.25
C ASP A 67 -11.21 -6.37 -11.79
N GLU A 68 -10.22 -5.57 -11.33
CA GLU A 68 -8.81 -5.63 -11.71
C GLU A 68 -8.55 -5.47 -13.22
N LYS A 69 -9.49 -4.84 -13.96
CA LYS A 69 -9.31 -4.58 -15.39
C LYS A 69 -8.75 -3.21 -15.70
N SER A 70 -8.81 -2.30 -14.75
CA SER A 70 -8.30 -0.94 -14.90
C SER A 70 -7.37 -0.57 -13.75
N LEU A 71 -6.46 0.34 -14.04
CA LEU A 71 -5.63 1.02 -13.07
C LEU A 71 -6.02 2.50 -13.03
N TYR A 72 -6.43 2.99 -11.87
CA TYR A 72 -6.58 4.42 -11.62
C TYR A 72 -5.23 5.02 -11.27
N ILE A 73 -4.93 6.21 -11.78
CA ILE A 73 -3.64 6.88 -11.62
C ILE A 73 -3.90 8.35 -11.27
N CYS A 74 -3.35 8.82 -10.16
CA CYS A 74 -3.24 10.25 -9.88
C CYS A 74 -2.20 10.85 -10.83
N ALA A 75 -2.65 11.60 -11.84
CA ALA A 75 -1.77 12.39 -12.71
C ALA A 75 -1.68 13.80 -12.10
N SER A 76 -0.82 13.94 -11.08
CA SER A 76 -0.85 15.05 -10.13
C SER A 76 -0.64 16.42 -10.78
N ASP A 77 0.36 16.55 -11.65
CA ASP A 77 0.60 17.82 -12.39
C ASP A 77 -0.39 18.03 -13.55
N SER A 78 -1.27 17.07 -13.81
CA SER A 78 -2.33 17.17 -14.82
C SER A 78 -3.72 17.40 -14.19
N ASP A 79 -3.84 17.48 -12.88
CA ASP A 79 -5.07 17.78 -12.12
C ASP A 79 -6.24 16.84 -12.42
N HIS A 80 -5.98 15.56 -12.69
CA HIS A 80 -7.02 14.57 -12.92
C HIS A 80 -6.59 13.15 -12.60
N ILE A 81 -7.56 12.25 -12.56
CA ILE A 81 -7.32 10.80 -12.45
C ILE A 81 -7.39 10.18 -13.84
N GLU A 82 -6.38 9.43 -14.24
CA GLU A 82 -6.42 8.61 -15.44
C GLU A 82 -6.95 7.22 -15.16
N VAL A 83 -7.64 6.66 -16.15
CA VAL A 83 -8.11 5.27 -16.17
C VAL A 83 -7.35 4.53 -17.27
N LEU A 84 -6.38 3.72 -16.86
CA LEU A 84 -5.60 2.86 -17.73
C LEU A 84 -6.30 1.50 -17.85
N ASP A 85 -6.74 1.14 -19.06
CA ASP A 85 -7.26 -0.20 -19.35
C ASP A 85 -6.11 -1.20 -19.45
N LEU A 86 -6.14 -2.24 -18.61
CA LEU A 86 -5.02 -3.19 -18.47
C LEU A 86 -4.97 -4.25 -19.57
N ALA A 87 -6.01 -4.37 -20.40
CA ALA A 87 -6.00 -5.29 -21.54
C ALA A 87 -5.41 -4.62 -22.78
N THR A 88 -5.75 -3.35 -23.01
CA THR A 88 -5.24 -2.56 -24.14
C THR A 88 -3.98 -1.77 -23.80
N GLU A 89 -3.68 -1.60 -22.50
CA GLU A 89 -2.56 -0.84 -21.96
C GLU A 89 -2.56 0.63 -22.41
N LYS A 90 -3.75 1.20 -22.49
CA LYS A 90 -3.97 2.59 -22.89
C LYS A 90 -4.80 3.32 -21.84
N VAL A 91 -4.49 4.59 -21.64
CA VAL A 91 -5.39 5.50 -20.94
C VAL A 91 -6.62 5.69 -21.82
N VAL A 92 -7.78 5.22 -21.34
CA VAL A 92 -9.04 5.21 -22.10
C VAL A 92 -9.99 6.33 -21.72
N ARG A 93 -9.79 6.94 -20.55
CA ARG A 93 -10.56 8.10 -20.08
C ARG A 93 -9.88 8.76 -18.89
N THR A 94 -10.33 9.96 -18.56
CA THR A 94 -9.99 10.67 -17.33
C THR A 94 -11.22 10.85 -16.44
N LEU A 95 -10.97 10.98 -15.12
CA LEU A 95 -11.98 11.36 -14.13
C LEU A 95 -11.57 12.69 -13.51
N PRO A 96 -12.55 13.55 -13.17
CA PRO A 96 -12.23 14.82 -12.53
C PRO A 96 -11.64 14.60 -11.15
N SER A 97 -10.77 15.50 -10.72
CA SER A 97 -10.34 15.66 -9.35
C SER A 97 -10.21 17.16 -9.02
N GLY A 98 -9.67 17.50 -7.85
CA GLY A 98 -9.16 18.84 -7.61
C GLY A 98 -7.72 18.96 -8.09
N ALA A 99 -7.07 20.07 -7.78
CA ALA A 99 -5.67 20.29 -8.11
C ALA A 99 -4.76 19.39 -7.24
N ASP A 100 -3.69 18.91 -7.87
CA ASP A 100 -2.68 18.02 -7.29
C ASP A 100 -3.26 16.79 -6.57
N PRO A 101 -3.89 15.84 -7.31
CA PRO A 101 -4.35 14.60 -6.70
C PRO A 101 -3.18 13.70 -6.30
N GLU A 102 -3.09 13.40 -4.98
CA GLU A 102 -1.97 12.65 -4.43
C GLU A 102 -2.28 11.16 -4.26
N TYR A 103 -3.37 10.87 -3.59
CA TYR A 103 -3.80 9.51 -3.30
C TYR A 103 -5.30 9.37 -3.29
N PHE A 104 -5.78 8.13 -3.31
CA PHE A 104 -7.21 7.88 -3.33
C PHE A 104 -7.60 6.58 -2.62
N ALA A 105 -8.88 6.43 -2.35
CA ALA A 105 -9.50 5.20 -1.89
C ALA A 105 -10.73 4.89 -2.74
N LEU A 106 -10.95 3.60 -3.03
CA LEU A 106 -12.11 3.10 -3.77
C LEU A 106 -13.14 2.56 -2.79
N ASP A 107 -14.41 2.91 -2.96
CA ASP A 107 -15.48 2.37 -2.14
C ASP A 107 -15.67 0.85 -2.37
N PRO A 108 -16.31 0.11 -1.43
CA PRO A 108 -16.46 -1.33 -1.57
C PRO A 108 -17.27 -1.79 -2.79
N THR A 109 -18.09 -0.90 -3.36
CA THR A 109 -18.85 -1.21 -4.58
C THR A 109 -18.03 -1.03 -5.85
N GLY A 110 -16.93 -0.29 -5.78
CA GLY A 110 -16.11 0.09 -6.93
C GLY A 110 -16.68 1.22 -7.77
N LYS A 111 -17.64 2.00 -7.23
CA LYS A 111 -18.33 3.07 -7.95
C LYS A 111 -17.89 4.48 -7.53
N LEU A 112 -17.42 4.64 -6.32
CA LEU A 112 -16.98 5.94 -5.81
C LEU A 112 -15.47 5.93 -5.54
N LEU A 113 -14.81 6.95 -6.05
CA LEU A 113 -13.41 7.22 -5.77
C LEU A 113 -13.32 8.45 -4.86
N TYR A 114 -12.62 8.34 -3.75
CA TYR A 114 -12.30 9.44 -2.83
C TYR A 114 -10.87 9.87 -3.11
N VAL A 115 -10.66 11.12 -3.51
CA VAL A 115 -9.36 11.64 -3.96
C VAL A 115 -8.89 12.74 -3.01
N ALA A 116 -7.68 12.63 -2.48
CA ALA A 116 -7.02 13.69 -1.75
C ALA A 116 -6.38 14.67 -2.75
N ASN A 117 -6.75 15.95 -2.67
CA ASN A 117 -6.22 16.98 -3.56
C ASN A 117 -5.43 17.99 -2.74
N GLU A 118 -4.10 17.93 -2.85
CA GLU A 118 -3.16 18.63 -1.98
C GLU A 118 -3.38 20.14 -2.00
N ASP A 119 -3.45 20.74 -3.19
CA ASP A 119 -3.54 22.18 -3.37
C ASP A 119 -4.90 22.80 -3.05
N ASN A 120 -5.96 22.01 -3.03
CA ASN A 120 -7.33 22.49 -2.77
C ASN A 120 -7.80 22.30 -1.32
N ASN A 121 -7.07 21.53 -0.49
CA ASN A 121 -7.46 21.18 0.88
C ASN A 121 -8.81 20.43 0.93
N LEU A 122 -9.06 19.57 -0.05
CA LEU A 122 -10.32 18.87 -0.24
C LEU A 122 -10.11 17.36 -0.42
N VAL A 123 -11.10 16.59 0.00
CA VAL A 123 -11.32 15.23 -0.50
C VAL A 123 -12.46 15.28 -1.50
N THR A 124 -12.17 15.05 -2.77
CA THR A 124 -13.18 14.99 -3.84
C THR A 124 -13.74 13.58 -3.95
N VAL A 125 -15.07 13.47 -3.98
CA VAL A 125 -15.79 12.20 -4.21
C VAL A 125 -16.25 12.15 -5.65
N VAL A 126 -15.80 11.15 -6.40
CA VAL A 126 -16.06 11.01 -7.85
C VAL A 126 -16.90 9.76 -8.10
N ASP A 127 -17.98 9.90 -8.84
CA ASP A 127 -18.73 8.79 -9.43
C ASP A 127 -17.98 8.31 -10.67
N ILE A 128 -17.44 7.10 -10.60
CA ILE A 128 -16.60 6.53 -11.65
C ILE A 128 -17.40 6.30 -12.93
N ASP A 129 -18.62 5.77 -12.81
CA ASP A 129 -19.46 5.44 -13.97
C ASP A 129 -19.87 6.71 -14.73
N ARG A 130 -20.30 7.73 -13.99
CA ARG A 130 -20.70 9.02 -14.56
C ARG A 130 -19.54 9.89 -14.99
N GLY A 131 -18.34 9.67 -14.41
CA GLY A 131 -17.18 10.54 -14.60
C GLY A 131 -17.40 11.94 -14.07
N ALA A 132 -18.06 12.07 -12.91
CA ALA A 132 -18.48 13.36 -12.37
C ALA A 132 -18.21 13.46 -10.87
N VAL A 133 -17.89 14.66 -10.40
CA VAL A 133 -17.79 14.98 -8.97
C VAL A 133 -19.18 14.86 -8.33
N VAL A 134 -19.25 14.12 -7.24
CA VAL A 134 -20.46 13.96 -6.44
C VAL A 134 -20.52 15.03 -5.33
N THR A 135 -19.39 15.26 -4.68
CA THR A 135 -19.21 16.25 -3.61
C THR A 135 -17.74 16.46 -3.33
N GLU A 136 -17.45 17.55 -2.64
CA GLU A 136 -16.13 17.88 -2.11
C GLU A 136 -16.25 18.03 -0.60
N ILE A 137 -15.31 17.46 0.14
CA ILE A 137 -15.30 17.44 1.61
C ILE A 137 -14.10 18.25 2.07
N PRO A 138 -14.29 19.39 2.73
CA PRO A 138 -13.20 20.18 3.30
C PRO A 138 -12.46 19.40 4.39
N VAL A 139 -11.13 19.42 4.32
CA VAL A 139 -10.21 18.78 5.27
C VAL A 139 -9.12 19.77 5.70
N GLY A 140 -8.03 19.29 6.29
CA GLY A 140 -6.89 20.15 6.63
C GLY A 140 -6.03 20.51 5.43
N VAL A 141 -4.97 21.26 5.69
CA VAL A 141 -4.04 21.75 4.65
C VAL A 141 -3.14 20.61 4.18
N GLU A 142 -2.95 20.51 2.87
CA GLU A 142 -2.17 19.48 2.17
C GLU A 142 -2.68 18.05 2.48
N PRO A 143 -3.90 17.69 2.03
CA PRO A 143 -4.40 16.33 2.16
C PRO A 143 -3.64 15.36 1.26
N GLU A 144 -3.16 14.25 1.85
CA GLU A 144 -2.31 13.27 1.16
C GLU A 144 -2.88 11.84 1.26
N GLY A 145 -2.73 11.23 2.44
CA GLY A 145 -3.07 9.82 2.64
C GLY A 145 -4.56 9.55 2.71
N MET A 146 -4.96 8.42 2.16
CA MET A 146 -6.36 7.96 2.14
C MET A 146 -6.43 6.51 2.60
N GLY A 147 -7.22 6.24 3.64
CA GLY A 147 -7.45 4.89 4.16
C GLY A 147 -8.92 4.64 4.39
N LEU A 148 -9.52 3.72 3.63
CA LEU A 148 -10.93 3.34 3.80
C LEU A 148 -11.06 2.17 4.77
N SER A 149 -12.02 2.24 5.69
CA SER A 149 -12.34 1.14 6.60
C SER A 149 -12.82 -0.10 5.83
N PRO A 150 -12.60 -1.32 6.34
CA PRO A 150 -12.97 -2.56 5.63
C PRO A 150 -14.46 -2.65 5.27
N ASN A 151 -15.32 -2.04 6.07
CA ASN A 151 -16.77 -1.97 5.83
C ASN A 151 -17.19 -0.79 4.93
N GLY A 152 -16.24 0.03 4.51
CA GLY A 152 -16.47 1.20 3.66
C GLY A 152 -17.16 2.39 4.33
N LYS A 153 -17.45 2.32 5.65
CA LYS A 153 -18.24 3.34 6.34
C LYS A 153 -17.44 4.58 6.72
N TYR A 154 -16.16 4.42 6.99
CA TYR A 154 -15.28 5.51 7.39
C TYR A 154 -14.05 5.57 6.50
N LEU A 155 -13.67 6.77 6.15
CA LEU A 155 -12.44 7.09 5.43
C LEU A 155 -11.56 7.94 6.35
N VAL A 156 -10.29 7.65 6.42
CA VAL A 156 -9.30 8.51 7.07
C VAL A 156 -8.48 9.20 6.00
N ASN A 157 -8.49 10.53 6.01
CA ASN A 157 -7.58 11.37 5.24
C ASN A 157 -6.54 11.97 6.19
N THR A 158 -5.30 12.05 5.74
CA THR A 158 -4.22 12.76 6.46
C THR A 158 -3.98 14.12 5.81
N SER A 159 -3.75 15.15 6.62
CA SER A 159 -3.41 16.49 6.15
C SER A 159 -2.08 16.92 6.76
N GLU A 160 -1.07 17.09 5.90
CA GLU A 160 0.34 17.21 6.28
C GLU A 160 0.61 18.41 7.17
N THR A 161 0.25 19.60 6.72
CA THR A 161 0.54 20.86 7.42
C THR A 161 -0.26 21.04 8.69
N THR A 162 -1.50 20.53 8.74
CA THR A 162 -2.31 20.61 9.95
C THR A 162 -2.06 19.50 10.96
N ASN A 163 -1.24 18.50 10.63
CA ASN A 163 -0.90 17.36 11.49
C ASN A 163 -2.13 16.56 11.95
N MET A 164 -3.13 16.42 11.08
CA MET A 164 -4.40 15.78 11.39
C MET A 164 -4.64 14.52 10.59
N ALA A 165 -5.30 13.56 11.23
CA ALA A 165 -6.02 12.49 10.57
C ALA A 165 -7.52 12.77 10.70
N HIS A 166 -8.17 13.11 9.59
CA HIS A 166 -9.60 13.42 9.51
C HIS A 166 -10.38 12.14 9.29
N VAL A 167 -11.31 11.82 10.16
CA VAL A 167 -12.23 10.68 9.97
C VAL A 167 -13.49 11.18 9.29
N ILE A 168 -13.78 10.68 8.13
CA ILE A 168 -14.90 11.07 7.27
C ILE A 168 -15.93 9.93 7.28
N ASP A 169 -17.20 10.25 7.59
CA ASP A 169 -18.33 9.34 7.38
C ASP A 169 -18.67 9.36 5.87
N THR A 170 -18.54 8.23 5.21
CA THR A 170 -18.70 8.13 3.74
C THR A 170 -20.16 8.28 3.29
N VAL A 171 -21.12 7.99 4.17
CA VAL A 171 -22.55 8.14 3.89
C VAL A 171 -22.97 9.59 4.05
N LYS A 172 -22.60 10.22 5.16
CA LYS A 172 -22.88 11.63 5.45
C LYS A 172 -22.03 12.58 4.61
N ARG A 173 -20.84 12.11 4.19
CA ARG A 173 -19.84 12.88 3.43
C ARG A 173 -19.34 14.10 4.20
N GLU A 174 -19.07 13.91 5.47
CA GLU A 174 -18.58 14.94 6.38
C GLU A 174 -17.49 14.39 7.32
N VAL A 175 -16.61 15.28 7.78
CA VAL A 175 -15.62 14.96 8.81
C VAL A 175 -16.35 14.80 10.15
N VAL A 176 -16.26 13.63 10.77
CA VAL A 176 -16.90 13.30 12.06
C VAL A 176 -15.93 13.32 13.23
N ALA A 177 -14.62 13.24 12.97
CA ALA A 177 -13.59 13.36 14.00
C ALA A 177 -12.26 13.82 13.41
N ASN A 178 -11.48 14.49 14.25
CA ASN A 178 -10.12 14.92 13.95
C ASN A 178 -9.18 14.34 15.00
N VAL A 179 -8.17 13.62 14.58
CA VAL A 179 -7.16 13.04 15.45
C VAL A 179 -5.84 13.79 15.22
N LEU A 180 -5.36 14.50 16.25
CA LEU A 180 -4.06 15.14 16.19
C LEU A 180 -2.96 14.08 16.26
N VAL A 181 -2.16 13.98 15.22
CA VAL A 181 -1.02 13.08 15.11
C VAL A 181 0.29 13.87 15.08
N ASP A 182 1.42 13.19 14.92
CA ASP A 182 2.71 13.88 14.84
C ASP A 182 2.92 14.53 13.46
N SER A 183 3.97 15.35 13.32
CA SER A 183 4.20 16.23 12.18
C SER A 183 4.28 15.50 10.83
N ARG A 184 3.60 16.08 9.86
CA ARG A 184 3.53 15.65 8.46
C ARG A 184 3.01 14.22 8.31
N PRO A 185 1.72 13.98 8.63
CA PRO A 185 1.12 12.66 8.44
C PRO A 185 0.96 12.34 6.96
N ARG A 186 1.35 11.09 6.57
CA ARG A 186 1.41 10.66 5.16
C ARG A 186 0.38 9.59 4.85
N ARG A 187 0.46 8.43 5.43
CA ARG A 187 -0.38 7.28 5.10
C ARG A 187 -1.33 6.94 6.24
N ALA A 188 -2.59 6.63 5.91
CA ALA A 188 -3.53 6.02 6.83
C ALA A 188 -3.92 4.62 6.34
N VAL A 189 -3.82 3.61 7.22
CA VAL A 189 -4.15 2.21 6.88
C VAL A 189 -4.96 1.58 8.00
N TRP A 190 -6.08 0.96 7.66
CA TRP A 190 -6.92 0.23 8.60
C TRP A 190 -6.45 -1.19 8.81
N THR A 191 -6.65 -1.71 10.02
CA THR A 191 -6.56 -3.15 10.27
C THR A 191 -7.73 -3.88 9.61
N ALA A 192 -7.52 -5.14 9.22
CA ALA A 192 -8.51 -5.92 8.47
C ALA A 192 -9.85 -6.13 9.22
N ASP A 193 -9.84 -6.07 10.54
CA ASP A 193 -11.04 -6.13 11.39
C ASP A 193 -11.72 -4.78 11.61
N GLY A 194 -11.10 -3.69 11.12
CA GLY A 194 -11.61 -2.33 11.29
C GLY A 194 -11.52 -1.79 12.72
N ALA A 195 -10.81 -2.47 13.63
CA ALA A 195 -10.70 -2.04 15.02
C ALA A 195 -9.74 -0.87 15.22
N GLN A 196 -8.76 -0.72 14.33
CA GLN A 196 -7.73 0.30 14.40
C GLN A 196 -7.43 0.87 13.02
N PHE A 197 -6.90 2.08 13.00
CA PHE A 197 -6.16 2.61 11.86
C PHE A 197 -4.81 3.17 12.29
N TRP A 198 -3.82 3.02 11.44
CA TRP A 198 -2.45 3.44 11.68
C TRP A 198 -2.12 4.61 10.78
N VAL A 199 -1.45 5.63 11.34
CA VAL A 199 -1.08 6.84 10.62
C VAL A 199 0.42 7.07 10.76
N SER A 200 1.14 7.13 9.65
CA SER A 200 2.55 7.53 9.64
C SER A 200 2.70 9.04 9.68
N ALA A 201 3.71 9.53 10.37
CA ALA A 201 4.08 10.93 10.44
C ALA A 201 5.55 11.09 10.03
N GLU A 202 5.77 11.64 8.84
CA GLU A 202 7.08 11.68 8.18
C GLU A 202 8.10 12.47 9.01
N ILE A 203 7.80 13.71 9.29
CA ILE A 203 8.69 14.59 10.07
C ILE A 203 8.64 14.27 11.56
N GLY A 204 7.49 13.82 12.04
CA GLY A 204 7.33 13.36 13.43
C GLY A 204 8.12 12.09 13.76
N GLY A 205 8.57 11.33 12.75
CA GLY A 205 9.37 10.10 12.94
C GLY A 205 8.60 8.97 13.61
N THR A 206 7.25 8.96 13.55
CA THR A 206 6.40 8.04 14.29
C THR A 206 5.33 7.39 13.44
N VAL A 207 4.70 6.35 14.00
CA VAL A 207 3.41 5.83 13.53
C VAL A 207 2.44 5.83 14.71
N SER A 208 1.31 6.52 14.54
CA SER A 208 0.22 6.53 15.52
C SER A 208 -0.75 5.38 15.26
N VAL A 209 -0.99 4.53 16.25
CA VAL A 209 -2.04 3.50 16.26
C VAL A 209 -3.28 4.09 16.92
N VAL A 210 -4.38 4.16 16.21
CA VAL A 210 -5.62 4.81 16.68
C VAL A 210 -6.73 3.80 16.84
N ASP A 211 -7.44 3.84 17.97
CA ASP A 211 -8.69 3.10 18.19
C ASP A 211 -9.79 3.65 17.30
N ALA A 212 -10.37 2.82 16.45
CA ALA A 212 -11.38 3.25 15.50
C ALA A 212 -12.75 3.55 16.10
N GLY A 213 -13.03 3.04 17.29
CA GLY A 213 -14.31 3.30 17.98
C GLY A 213 -14.30 4.57 18.84
N LYS A 214 -13.12 5.00 19.30
CA LYS A 214 -12.94 6.13 20.20
C LYS A 214 -12.18 7.30 19.58
N TYR A 215 -11.52 7.06 18.45
CA TYR A 215 -10.61 8.01 17.79
C TYR A 215 -9.49 8.51 18.70
N GLN A 216 -8.98 7.61 19.56
CA GLN A 216 -7.90 7.89 20.51
C GLN A 216 -6.63 7.14 20.11
N ILE A 217 -5.49 7.79 20.28
CA ILE A 217 -4.19 7.15 20.04
C ILE A 217 -3.93 6.13 21.15
N LEU A 218 -3.84 4.87 20.78
CA LEU A 218 -3.46 3.76 21.67
C LEU A 218 -1.94 3.68 21.87
N LYS A 219 -1.18 3.95 20.81
CA LYS A 219 0.27 3.84 20.81
C LYS A 219 0.88 4.78 19.77
N ARG A 220 2.01 5.38 20.12
CA ARG A 220 2.96 5.95 19.15
C ARG A 220 4.16 5.02 19.06
N ILE A 221 4.40 4.51 17.85
CA ILE A 221 5.56 3.66 17.54
C ILE A 221 6.68 4.57 17.08
N THR A 222 7.82 4.47 17.71
CA THR A 222 9.05 5.19 17.35
C THR A 222 10.06 4.20 16.77
N PHE A 223 11.04 4.71 16.04
CA PHE A 223 12.03 3.89 15.37
C PHE A 223 13.43 4.31 15.76
N ALA A 224 14.33 3.34 15.92
CA ALA A 224 15.73 3.57 16.16
C ALA A 224 16.54 2.60 15.30
N VAL A 225 17.14 3.11 14.23
CA VAL A 225 17.95 2.32 13.29
C VAL A 225 19.41 2.56 13.60
N PRO A 226 20.19 1.55 13.98
CA PRO A 226 21.62 1.74 14.30
C PRO A 226 22.38 2.41 13.16
N GLY A 227 23.11 3.49 13.46
CA GLY A 227 23.91 4.23 12.50
C GLY A 227 23.12 5.17 11.57
N VAL A 228 21.81 5.32 11.77
CA VAL A 228 20.97 6.27 11.03
C VAL A 228 20.54 7.38 11.98
N PRO A 229 20.74 8.66 11.63
CA PRO A 229 20.30 9.78 12.44
C PRO A 229 18.75 9.84 12.45
N SER A 230 18.19 10.33 13.56
CA SER A 230 16.73 10.35 13.78
C SER A 230 15.96 11.12 12.73
N GLU A 231 16.50 12.22 12.23
CA GLU A 231 15.90 13.07 11.18
C GLU A 231 15.81 12.39 9.81
N ALA A 232 16.59 11.32 9.59
CA ALA A 232 16.51 10.50 8.38
C ALA A 232 15.48 9.36 8.52
N ILE A 233 14.91 9.16 9.69
CA ILE A 233 13.88 8.15 9.94
C ILE A 233 12.52 8.82 9.72
N GLN A 234 12.00 8.70 8.50
CA GLN A 234 10.80 9.39 8.04
C GLN A 234 9.74 8.36 7.62
N PRO A 235 8.83 7.96 8.53
CA PRO A 235 7.79 6.98 8.22
C PRO A 235 6.79 7.50 7.17
N VAL A 236 6.57 6.72 6.11
CA VAL A 236 5.66 7.03 4.99
C VAL A 236 4.71 5.87 4.73
N GLY A 237 5.00 4.96 3.81
CA GLY A 237 4.15 3.83 3.48
C GLY A 237 3.93 2.88 4.67
N ILE A 238 2.71 2.39 4.83
CA ILE A 238 2.32 1.37 5.82
C ILE A 238 1.62 0.23 5.09
N ALA A 239 1.91 -1.01 5.49
CA ALA A 239 1.17 -2.20 5.08
C ALA A 239 0.98 -3.12 6.29
N ILE A 240 -0.25 -3.60 6.52
CA ILE A 240 -0.59 -4.47 7.65
C ILE A 240 -1.11 -5.80 7.10
N THR A 241 -0.59 -6.94 7.56
CA THR A 241 -1.05 -8.25 7.10
C THR A 241 -2.52 -8.50 7.49
N ARG A 242 -3.26 -9.25 6.66
CA ARG A 242 -4.69 -9.56 6.91
C ARG A 242 -4.90 -10.26 8.25
N ASP A 243 -3.95 -11.09 8.67
CA ASP A 243 -3.98 -11.80 9.95
C ASP A 243 -3.56 -10.92 11.15
N ARG A 244 -3.18 -9.67 10.90
CA ARG A 244 -2.76 -8.69 11.89
C ARG A 244 -1.57 -9.12 12.76
N ARG A 245 -0.71 -10.00 12.24
CA ARG A 245 0.51 -10.40 12.96
C ARG A 245 1.65 -9.43 12.70
N LEU A 246 1.78 -8.95 11.48
CA LEU A 246 2.85 -8.06 11.06
C LEU A 246 2.33 -6.77 10.44
N ALA A 247 3.06 -5.71 10.70
CA ALA A 247 2.96 -4.47 9.96
C ALA A 247 4.35 -4.09 9.42
N PHE A 248 4.36 -3.41 8.29
CA PHE A 248 5.55 -2.93 7.61
C PHE A 248 5.44 -1.43 7.44
N VAL A 249 6.52 -0.70 7.74
CA VAL A 249 6.58 0.76 7.61
C VAL A 249 7.82 1.15 6.84
N ALA A 250 7.62 1.87 5.74
CA ALA A 250 8.69 2.50 4.98
C ALA A 250 9.26 3.69 5.76
N LEU A 251 10.58 3.73 5.97
CA LEU A 251 11.23 4.76 6.78
C LEU A 251 11.98 5.81 5.93
N GLY A 252 11.52 6.07 4.72
CA GLY A 252 12.01 7.13 3.84
C GLY A 252 13.53 7.14 3.65
N PRO A 253 14.23 8.25 3.96
CA PRO A 253 15.69 8.38 3.78
C PRO A 253 16.53 7.42 4.60
N ALA A 254 15.96 6.76 5.63
CA ALA A 254 16.64 5.69 6.35
C ALA A 254 16.90 4.45 5.47
N ASN A 255 16.27 4.35 4.28
CA ASN A 255 16.42 3.24 3.34
C ASN A 255 16.10 1.89 3.98
N ARG A 256 15.09 1.87 4.84
CA ARG A 256 14.66 0.70 5.62
C ARG A 256 13.15 0.53 5.58
N VAL A 257 12.74 -0.72 5.66
CA VAL A 257 11.39 -1.08 6.05
C VAL A 257 11.44 -1.65 7.46
N ALA A 258 10.71 -1.02 8.39
CA ALA A 258 10.53 -1.58 9.73
C ALA A 258 9.48 -2.69 9.67
N VAL A 259 9.79 -3.84 10.26
CA VAL A 259 8.85 -4.93 10.51
C VAL A 259 8.39 -4.84 11.96
N ILE A 260 7.10 -4.78 12.19
CA ILE A 260 6.49 -4.54 13.49
C ILE A 260 5.56 -5.71 13.80
N ASN A 261 5.59 -6.20 15.04
CA ASN A 261 4.53 -7.05 15.56
C ASN A 261 3.27 -6.18 15.74
N ALA A 262 2.24 -6.44 14.94
CA ALA A 262 1.04 -5.58 14.91
C ALA A 262 0.13 -5.73 16.16
N GLN A 263 0.44 -6.65 17.08
CA GLN A 263 -0.29 -6.85 18.34
C GLN A 263 0.42 -6.17 19.52
N SER A 264 1.76 -6.30 19.62
CA SER A 264 2.56 -5.68 20.67
C SER A 264 3.06 -4.29 20.29
N TYR A 265 3.01 -3.92 19.00
CA TYR A 265 3.54 -2.68 18.43
C TYR A 265 5.06 -2.54 18.54
N GLU A 266 5.77 -3.64 18.77
CA GLU A 266 7.22 -3.65 18.87
C GLU A 266 7.87 -3.86 17.51
N VAL A 267 8.96 -3.13 17.26
CA VAL A 267 9.78 -3.33 16.06
C VAL A 267 10.56 -4.63 16.18
N VAL A 268 10.29 -5.56 15.25
CA VAL A 268 10.94 -6.88 15.21
C VAL A 268 12.25 -6.82 14.43
N ARG A 269 12.29 -6.06 13.34
CA ARG A 269 13.44 -6.01 12.42
C ARG A 269 13.41 -4.77 11.54
N TYR A 270 14.57 -4.36 11.06
CA TYR A 270 14.73 -3.40 9.96
C TYR A 270 15.31 -4.11 8.74
N LEU A 271 14.67 -3.96 7.59
CA LEU A 271 15.11 -4.51 6.31
C LEU A 271 15.73 -3.41 5.46
N LEU A 272 16.96 -3.61 5.01
CA LEU A 272 17.62 -2.68 4.08
C LEU A 272 16.99 -2.83 2.69
N VAL A 273 16.51 -1.72 2.14
CA VAL A 273 15.92 -1.62 0.80
C VAL A 273 16.66 -0.56 -0.04
N GLY A 274 16.14 -0.19 -1.21
CA GLY A 274 16.71 0.89 -2.00
C GLY A 274 16.57 2.27 -1.33
N GLN A 275 17.08 3.31 -2.01
CA GLN A 275 17.18 4.65 -1.43
C GLN A 275 15.85 5.41 -1.51
N ARG A 276 15.49 6.06 -0.42
CA ARG A 276 14.26 6.82 -0.22
C ARG A 276 13.02 5.98 -0.49
N VAL A 277 12.76 5.03 0.41
CA VAL A 277 11.58 4.17 0.31
C VAL A 277 10.28 4.93 0.59
N TRP A 278 9.27 4.78 -0.29
CA TRP A 278 7.98 5.47 -0.22
C TRP A 278 6.81 4.53 0.09
N SER A 279 6.31 3.84 -0.93
CA SER A 279 5.10 3.04 -0.84
C SER A 279 5.40 1.57 -0.62
N LEU A 280 4.41 0.87 -0.09
CA LEU A 280 4.42 -0.57 0.19
C LEU A 280 3.15 -1.21 -0.35
N ALA A 281 3.26 -2.35 -1.03
CA ALA A 281 2.11 -3.16 -1.42
C ALA A 281 2.41 -4.66 -1.29
N PHE A 282 1.44 -5.41 -0.76
CA PHE A 282 1.51 -6.86 -0.78
C PHE A 282 1.18 -7.41 -2.16
N ASN A 283 1.73 -8.57 -2.49
CA ASN A 283 1.15 -9.41 -3.53
C ASN A 283 -0.17 -10.04 -3.04
N PRO A 284 -1.02 -10.59 -3.94
CA PRO A 284 -2.37 -11.03 -3.58
C PRO A 284 -2.46 -12.06 -2.45
N ASP A 285 -1.50 -12.96 -2.32
CA ASP A 285 -1.45 -13.99 -1.26
C ASP A 285 -0.67 -13.56 -0.01
N GLN A 286 -0.12 -12.33 -0.02
CA GLN A 286 0.70 -11.77 1.07
C GLN A 286 1.94 -12.59 1.44
N THR A 287 2.53 -13.28 0.47
CA THR A 287 3.84 -13.93 0.64
C THR A 287 5.00 -12.98 0.34
N ARG A 288 4.72 -11.91 -0.43
CA ARG A 288 5.70 -10.89 -0.81
C ARG A 288 5.17 -9.49 -0.51
N LEU A 289 6.10 -8.59 -0.22
CA LEU A 289 5.86 -7.15 -0.12
C LEU A 289 6.79 -6.44 -1.11
N TYR A 290 6.24 -5.51 -1.86
CA TYR A 290 6.96 -4.64 -2.80
C TYR A 290 7.11 -3.25 -2.21
N THR A 291 8.29 -2.63 -2.40
CA THR A 291 8.55 -1.25 -2.00
C THR A 291 8.87 -0.41 -3.21
N THR A 292 8.55 0.86 -3.21
CA THR A 292 9.12 1.83 -4.17
C THR A 292 10.26 2.59 -3.52
N ASN A 293 11.39 2.72 -4.22
CA ASN A 293 12.61 3.35 -3.72
C ASN A 293 12.96 4.51 -4.66
N GLY A 294 12.46 5.72 -4.33
CA GLY A 294 12.40 6.86 -5.23
C GLY A 294 13.75 7.36 -5.71
N VAL A 295 14.80 7.31 -4.90
CA VAL A 295 16.12 7.83 -5.29
C VAL A 295 16.96 6.80 -6.02
N SER A 296 16.84 5.51 -5.69
CA SER A 296 17.56 4.44 -6.39
C SER A 296 16.87 3.94 -7.66
N ASN A 297 15.65 4.42 -7.96
CA ASN A 297 14.87 4.06 -9.15
C ASN A 297 14.62 2.56 -9.29
N ASP A 298 14.28 1.93 -8.19
CA ASP A 298 14.00 0.50 -8.13
C ASP A 298 12.82 0.18 -7.19
N ILE A 299 12.36 -1.06 -7.24
CA ILE A 299 11.51 -1.66 -6.21
C ILE A 299 12.29 -2.76 -5.52
N SER A 300 12.09 -2.92 -4.20
CA SER A 300 12.60 -4.07 -3.47
C SER A 300 11.50 -5.10 -3.26
N VAL A 301 11.84 -6.37 -3.41
CA VAL A 301 10.96 -7.51 -3.14
C VAL A 301 11.35 -8.11 -1.80
N ILE A 302 10.41 -8.14 -0.86
CA ILE A 302 10.59 -8.68 0.48
C ILE A 302 9.81 -10.00 0.58
N ASP A 303 10.48 -11.08 0.96
CA ASP A 303 9.84 -12.34 1.36
C ASP A 303 9.32 -12.17 2.80
N ILE A 304 7.99 -12.28 2.98
CA ILE A 304 7.32 -12.06 4.26
C ILE A 304 7.60 -13.20 5.24
N GLY A 305 7.66 -14.44 4.75
CA GLY A 305 7.93 -15.60 5.59
C GLY A 305 9.35 -15.59 6.16
N ALA A 306 10.33 -15.20 5.35
CA ALA A 306 11.74 -15.13 5.75
C ALA A 306 12.15 -13.77 6.35
N LEU A 307 11.30 -12.76 6.23
CA LEU A 307 11.58 -11.36 6.61
C LEU A 307 12.92 -10.87 6.04
N LYS A 308 13.09 -10.99 4.74
CA LYS A 308 14.31 -10.56 4.03
C LYS A 308 14.01 -10.02 2.64
N VAL A 309 14.84 -9.09 2.19
CA VAL A 309 14.85 -8.64 0.79
C VAL A 309 15.47 -9.74 -0.06
N ILE A 310 14.76 -10.14 -1.11
CA ILE A 310 15.19 -11.22 -2.02
C ILE A 310 15.65 -10.69 -3.39
N LYS A 311 15.20 -9.49 -3.79
CA LYS A 311 15.59 -8.88 -5.06
C LYS A 311 15.33 -7.37 -5.05
N SER A 312 16.14 -6.61 -5.82
CA SER A 312 15.84 -5.26 -6.29
C SER A 312 15.63 -5.31 -7.80
N ILE A 313 14.62 -4.57 -8.28
CA ILE A 313 14.20 -4.56 -9.69
C ILE A 313 14.24 -3.11 -10.16
N PRO A 314 15.07 -2.76 -11.16
CA PRO A 314 15.08 -1.41 -11.71
C PRO A 314 13.74 -1.10 -12.40
N VAL A 315 13.25 0.13 -12.20
CA VAL A 315 12.04 0.67 -12.82
C VAL A 315 12.32 2.07 -13.39
N GLY A 316 11.31 2.88 -13.67
CA GLY A 316 11.53 4.26 -14.09
C GLY A 316 11.98 5.18 -12.96
N GLN A 317 12.17 6.46 -13.27
CA GLN A 317 12.72 7.45 -12.34
C GLN A 317 11.68 7.90 -11.31
N LEU A 318 12.11 8.02 -10.05
CA LEU A 318 11.32 8.37 -8.89
C LEU A 318 10.04 7.51 -8.75
N PRO A 319 10.17 6.17 -8.58
CA PRO A 319 9.02 5.33 -8.35
C PRO A 319 8.31 5.72 -7.05
N TRP A 320 6.97 5.90 -7.12
CA TRP A 320 6.17 6.37 -6.00
C TRP A 320 5.10 5.36 -5.55
N GLY A 321 4.15 5.02 -6.40
CA GLY A 321 3.08 4.07 -6.12
C GLY A 321 3.41 2.65 -6.59
N VAL A 322 2.89 1.64 -5.91
CA VAL A 322 2.98 0.24 -6.33
C VAL A 322 1.70 -0.51 -5.97
N VAL A 323 1.22 -1.34 -6.90
CA VAL A 323 0.15 -2.31 -6.69
C VAL A 323 0.45 -3.61 -7.41
N SER A 324 -0.17 -4.70 -7.01
CA SER A 324 -0.08 -5.97 -7.74
C SER A 324 -1.44 -6.66 -7.85
N ARG A 325 -1.61 -7.45 -8.92
CA ARG A 325 -2.80 -8.31 -9.14
C ARG A 325 -2.36 -9.71 -9.53
N PRO A 326 -3.24 -10.72 -9.39
CA PRO A 326 -3.01 -12.08 -9.89
C PRO A 326 -2.72 -12.13 -11.39
#